data_3b60afe6253a8943383a7fb5ccd7c2b5
#
_entry.id   3b60afe6253a8943383a7fb5ccd7c2b5
#
_cell.length_a   1.000
_cell.length_b   1.000
_cell.length_c   1.000
_cell.angle_alpha   90.00
_cell.angle_beta   90.00
_cell.angle_gamma   90.00
#
_symmetry.space_group_name_H-M   'P 1'
#
loop_
_entity.id
_entity.type
_entity.pdbx_description
1 polymer ?
#
loop_
_entity_poly.entity_id
_entity_poly.type
_entity_poly.pdbx_seq_one_letter_code
_entity_poly.pdbx_strand_id
1 'polypeptide(L)'
;AFSAHAQKEYKDIRSGNKAYEDGKYTEAEIEYRKGLSKNSNSFESNFNIGNALYKQGKYKEAIEFYQKAVTIASKGEDKERLSNAFHNIGNSLYKQNEYEKSIEAYKNSLKLNPKSDDTRYNSSLAQAKLKKQQQPQNNQNKDNKQQQDNQQNQNQQQQQQNQQNQQDK
;
A
#
# COMPACT_ATOMS: atom_id res chain seq x y z
N ALA A 1 20.42 12.82 33.05
CA ALA A 1 21.16 13.57 32.05
C ALA A 1 21.06 12.80 30.73
N PHE A 2 20.48 13.39 29.70
CA PHE A 2 20.49 12.83 28.34
C PHE A 2 21.94 12.76 27.87
N SER A 3 22.35 11.63 27.31
CA SER A 3 23.73 11.49 26.82
C SER A 3 23.97 12.45 25.65
N ALA A 4 25.24 12.91 25.50
CA ALA A 4 25.61 13.79 24.39
C ALA A 4 25.29 13.20 22.99
N HIS A 5 25.20 11.87 22.89
CA HIS A 5 24.78 11.17 21.68
C HIS A 5 23.27 11.36 21.39
N ALA A 6 22.41 11.27 22.40
CA ALA A 6 20.96 11.49 22.24
C ALA A 6 20.66 12.93 21.80
N GLN A 7 21.42 13.94 22.30
CA GLN A 7 21.25 15.33 21.87
C GLN A 7 21.65 15.55 20.39
N LYS A 8 22.71 14.86 19.93
CA LYS A 8 23.15 14.98 18.54
C LYS A 8 22.19 14.30 17.56
N GLU A 9 21.66 13.13 17.91
CA GLU A 9 20.61 12.45 17.15
C GLU A 9 19.35 13.34 17.04
N TYR A 10 18.89 13.89 18.15
CA TYR A 10 17.70 14.74 18.20
C TYR A 10 17.79 15.96 17.27
N LYS A 11 18.97 16.57 17.14
CA LYS A 11 19.21 17.66 16.21
C LYS A 11 18.98 17.24 14.75
N ASP A 12 19.50 16.06 14.37
CA ASP A 12 19.35 15.57 12.99
C ASP A 12 17.90 15.19 12.69
N ILE A 13 17.21 14.52 13.62
CA ILE A 13 15.78 14.21 13.48
C ILE A 13 14.98 15.50 13.28
N ARG A 14 15.25 16.54 14.06
CA ARG A 14 14.57 17.84 13.93
C ARG A 14 14.84 18.50 12.57
N SER A 15 16.08 18.41 12.08
CA SER A 15 16.45 18.90 10.74
C SER A 15 15.68 18.12 9.66
N GLY A 16 15.60 16.79 9.79
CA GLY A 16 14.85 15.93 8.91
C GLY A 16 13.36 16.23 8.92
N ASN A 17 12.76 16.47 10.10
CA ASN A 17 11.35 16.86 10.22
C ASN A 17 11.05 18.14 9.46
N LYS A 18 11.90 19.16 9.59
CA LYS A 18 11.76 20.42 8.85
C LYS A 18 11.82 20.19 7.34
N ALA A 19 12.79 19.42 6.86
CA ALA A 19 12.90 19.10 5.44
C ALA A 19 11.66 18.30 4.95
N TYR A 20 11.15 17.40 5.78
CA TYR A 20 9.94 16.61 5.47
C TYR A 20 8.70 17.50 5.36
N GLU A 21 8.49 18.44 6.27
CA GLU A 21 7.41 19.43 6.24
C GLU A 21 7.50 20.33 5.01
N ASP A 22 8.71 20.69 4.58
CA ASP A 22 8.98 21.46 3.36
C ASP A 22 8.78 20.61 2.07
N GLY A 23 8.41 19.32 2.17
CA GLY A 23 8.26 18.41 1.03
C GLY A 23 9.57 17.90 0.43
N LYS A 24 10.71 18.20 1.05
CA LYS A 24 12.07 17.83 0.62
C LYS A 24 12.43 16.43 1.15
N TYR A 25 11.74 15.42 0.68
CA TYR A 25 11.81 14.06 1.25
C TYR A 25 13.18 13.41 1.14
N THR A 26 13.95 13.70 0.10
CA THR A 26 15.33 13.20 -0.05
C THR A 26 16.27 13.85 0.98
N GLU A 27 16.15 15.17 1.21
CA GLU A 27 16.91 15.86 2.23
C GLU A 27 16.52 15.35 3.63
N ALA A 28 15.23 15.15 3.89
CA ALA A 28 14.73 14.59 5.13
C ALA A 28 15.34 13.21 5.41
N GLU A 29 15.36 12.33 4.41
CA GLU A 29 15.97 11.01 4.51
C GLU A 29 17.45 11.09 4.91
N ILE A 30 18.21 12.01 4.28
CA ILE A 30 19.64 12.21 4.59
C ILE A 30 19.82 12.62 6.06
N GLU A 31 19.03 13.57 6.55
CA GLU A 31 19.12 14.03 7.93
C GLU A 31 18.72 12.92 8.93
N TYR A 32 17.66 12.16 8.67
CA TYR A 32 17.29 11.00 9.50
C TYR A 32 18.38 9.92 9.52
N ARG A 33 19.06 9.66 8.39
CA ARG A 33 20.18 8.73 8.32
C ARG A 33 21.39 9.21 9.13
N LYS A 34 21.63 10.52 9.20
CA LYS A 34 22.65 11.09 10.13
C LYS A 34 22.28 10.82 11.59
N GLY A 35 21.01 10.97 11.95
CA GLY A 35 20.51 10.59 13.27
C GLY A 35 20.72 9.11 13.55
N LEU A 36 20.35 8.24 12.61
CA LEU A 36 20.52 6.79 12.72
C LEU A 36 21.99 6.36 12.87
N SER A 37 22.94 7.08 12.23
CA SER A 37 24.38 6.79 12.37
C SER A 37 24.91 7.07 13.78
N LYS A 38 24.22 7.93 14.53
CA LYS A 38 24.55 8.26 15.93
C LYS A 38 23.87 7.32 16.93
N ASN A 39 22.69 6.80 16.56
CA ASN A 39 21.93 5.84 17.35
C ASN A 39 21.26 4.82 16.42
N SER A 40 21.93 3.68 16.21
CA SER A 40 21.45 2.60 15.33
C SER A 40 20.13 1.95 15.80
N ASN A 41 19.79 2.09 17.08
CA ASN A 41 18.56 1.57 17.69
C ASN A 41 17.47 2.66 17.86
N SER A 42 17.54 3.75 17.09
CA SER A 42 16.52 4.79 17.11
C SER A 42 15.28 4.34 16.38
N PHE A 43 14.16 4.24 17.12
CA PHE A 43 12.85 4.05 16.52
C PHE A 43 12.50 5.23 15.60
N GLU A 44 12.66 6.45 16.11
CA GLU A 44 12.32 7.69 15.41
C GLU A 44 13.06 7.80 14.08
N SER A 45 14.36 7.57 14.09
CA SER A 45 15.17 7.64 12.86
C SER A 45 14.73 6.60 11.84
N ASN A 46 14.54 5.33 12.23
CA ASN A 46 14.08 4.30 11.32
C ASN A 46 12.65 4.58 10.79
N PHE A 47 11.72 4.95 11.67
CA PHE A 47 10.35 5.24 11.30
C PHE A 47 10.26 6.43 10.32
N ASN A 48 11.01 7.50 10.60
CA ASN A 48 11.01 8.70 9.77
C ASN A 48 11.73 8.50 8.42
N ILE A 49 12.79 7.69 8.37
CA ILE A 49 13.39 7.26 7.09
C ILE A 49 12.32 6.51 6.26
N GLY A 50 11.57 5.59 6.88
CA GLY A 50 10.46 4.91 6.24
C GLY A 50 9.43 5.89 5.67
N ASN A 51 9.05 6.91 6.44
CA ASN A 51 8.12 7.96 6.00
C ASN A 51 8.67 8.73 4.79
N ALA A 52 9.94 9.13 4.83
CA ALA A 52 10.59 9.87 3.75
C ALA A 52 10.68 9.04 2.47
N LEU A 53 11.03 7.76 2.58
CA LEU A 53 11.07 6.81 1.47
C LEU A 53 9.67 6.55 0.88
N TYR A 54 8.66 6.42 1.74
CA TYR A 54 7.26 6.27 1.30
C TYR A 54 6.83 7.47 0.45
N LYS A 55 7.14 8.68 0.88
CA LYS A 55 6.83 9.91 0.12
C LYS A 55 7.60 10.02 -1.20
N GLN A 56 8.77 9.40 -1.30
CA GLN A 56 9.55 9.27 -2.53
C GLN A 56 9.03 8.15 -3.46
N GLY A 57 8.00 7.39 -3.07
CA GLY A 57 7.50 6.24 -3.82
C GLY A 57 8.35 4.97 -3.68
N LYS A 58 9.37 4.97 -2.82
CA LYS A 58 10.27 3.85 -2.56
C LYS A 58 9.67 2.90 -1.51
N TYR A 59 8.51 2.32 -1.84
CA TYR A 59 7.68 1.58 -0.87
C TYR A 59 8.37 0.34 -0.30
N LYS A 60 9.16 -0.39 -1.11
CA LYS A 60 9.91 -1.56 -0.67
C LYS A 60 10.94 -1.22 0.41
N GLU A 61 11.73 -0.20 0.15
CA GLU A 61 12.73 0.28 1.10
C GLU A 61 12.07 0.85 2.37
N ALA A 62 10.95 1.55 2.22
CA ALA A 62 10.19 2.06 3.36
C ALA A 62 9.77 0.93 4.32
N ILE A 63 9.28 -0.19 3.78
CA ILE A 63 8.90 -1.37 4.57
C ILE A 63 10.08 -1.90 5.39
N GLU A 64 11.28 -1.97 4.81
CA GLU A 64 12.47 -2.44 5.53
C GLU A 64 12.78 -1.56 6.76
N PHE A 65 12.66 -0.25 6.62
CA PHE A 65 12.88 0.68 7.74
C PHE A 65 11.76 0.63 8.78
N TYR A 66 10.51 0.50 8.36
CA TYR A 66 9.39 0.28 9.29
C TYR A 66 9.54 -1.05 10.06
N GLN A 67 10.01 -2.12 9.44
CA GLN A 67 10.27 -3.40 10.10
C GLN A 67 11.38 -3.28 11.16
N LYS A 68 12.43 -2.49 10.90
CA LYS A 68 13.44 -2.17 11.91
C LYS A 68 12.82 -1.40 13.07
N ALA A 69 11.97 -0.43 12.79
CA ALA A 69 11.23 0.31 13.81
C ALA A 69 10.31 -0.62 14.64
N VAL A 70 9.60 -1.55 14.01
CA VAL A 70 8.80 -2.60 14.69
C VAL A 70 9.68 -3.41 15.65
N THR A 71 10.84 -3.86 15.18
CA THR A 71 11.76 -4.66 16.02
C THR A 71 12.22 -3.90 17.26
N ILE A 72 12.47 -2.60 17.13
CA ILE A 72 12.90 -1.73 18.23
C ILE A 72 11.75 -1.51 19.21
N ALA A 73 10.56 -1.15 18.71
CA ALA A 73 9.38 -0.88 19.53
C ALA A 73 8.88 -2.14 20.25
N SER A 74 9.04 -3.34 19.65
CA SER A 74 8.67 -4.61 20.28
C SER A 74 9.46 -4.89 21.56
N LYS A 75 10.73 -4.49 21.61
CA LYS A 75 11.57 -4.65 22.82
C LYS A 75 11.12 -3.75 23.97
N GLY A 76 10.54 -2.59 23.66
CA GLY A 76 10.02 -1.63 24.64
C GLY A 76 8.53 -1.80 24.95
N GLU A 77 7.86 -2.78 24.34
CA GLU A 77 6.40 -3.00 24.48
C GLU A 77 5.54 -1.77 24.15
N ASP A 78 6.05 -0.87 23.30
CA ASP A 78 5.37 0.37 22.90
C ASP A 78 4.31 0.09 21.84
N LYS A 79 3.09 -0.15 22.33
CA LYS A 79 1.94 -0.50 21.47
C LYS A 79 1.58 0.57 20.46
N GLU A 80 1.73 1.84 20.80
CA GLU A 80 1.41 2.94 19.90
C GLU A 80 2.39 2.99 18.73
N ARG A 81 3.69 2.96 19.02
CA ARG A 81 4.75 2.91 18.00
C ARG A 81 4.62 1.70 17.10
N LEU A 82 4.35 0.52 17.69
CA LEU A 82 4.11 -0.71 16.94
C LEU A 82 2.90 -0.57 16.00
N SER A 83 1.78 -0.05 16.51
CA SER A 83 0.57 0.15 15.72
C SER A 83 0.83 1.06 14.52
N ASN A 84 1.51 2.20 14.75
CA ASN A 84 1.83 3.16 13.70
C ASN A 84 2.77 2.57 12.63
N ALA A 85 3.77 1.79 13.06
CA ALA A 85 4.69 1.13 12.12
C ALA A 85 3.98 0.08 11.26
N PHE A 86 3.11 -0.77 11.85
CA PHE A 86 2.31 -1.72 11.09
C PHE A 86 1.32 -1.03 10.14
N HIS A 87 0.71 0.07 10.55
CA HIS A 87 -0.14 0.88 9.68
C HIS A 87 0.61 1.33 8.43
N ASN A 88 1.83 1.88 8.60
CA ASN A 88 2.63 2.38 7.49
C ASN A 88 3.20 1.25 6.60
N ILE A 89 3.50 0.08 7.17
CA ILE A 89 3.78 -1.13 6.38
C ILE A 89 2.57 -1.48 5.50
N GLY A 90 1.36 -1.47 6.08
CA GLY A 90 0.12 -1.70 5.35
C GLY A 90 -0.07 -0.72 4.19
N ASN A 91 0.15 0.57 4.43
CA ASN A 91 0.09 1.61 3.40
C ASN A 91 1.10 1.36 2.26
N SER A 92 2.33 0.97 2.61
CA SER A 92 3.39 0.71 1.64
C SER A 92 3.10 -0.52 0.78
N LEU A 93 2.58 -1.60 1.38
CA LEU A 93 2.14 -2.80 0.68
C LEU A 93 0.93 -2.52 -0.22
N TYR A 94 -0.02 -1.71 0.25
CA TYR A 94 -1.16 -1.27 -0.55
C TYR A 94 -0.71 -0.55 -1.84
N LYS A 95 0.27 0.35 -1.72
CA LYS A 95 0.85 1.06 -2.88
C LYS A 95 1.57 0.14 -3.87
N GLN A 96 2.03 -1.02 -3.43
CA GLN A 96 2.60 -2.07 -4.27
C GLN A 96 1.57 -3.05 -4.83
N ASN A 97 0.27 -2.82 -4.58
CA ASN A 97 -0.85 -3.71 -4.91
C ASN A 97 -0.78 -5.10 -4.22
N GLU A 98 0.02 -5.22 -3.16
CA GLU A 98 0.11 -6.41 -2.31
C GLU A 98 -1.00 -6.40 -1.25
N TYR A 99 -2.26 -6.45 -1.71
CA TYR A 99 -3.43 -6.19 -0.86
C TYR A 99 -3.61 -7.19 0.28
N GLU A 100 -3.33 -8.46 0.08
CA GLU A 100 -3.42 -9.49 1.13
C GLU A 100 -2.46 -9.20 2.28
N LYS A 101 -1.20 -8.91 1.96
CA LYS A 101 -0.19 -8.55 2.96
C LYS A 101 -0.50 -7.21 3.63
N SER A 102 -1.03 -6.26 2.87
CA SER A 102 -1.48 -4.97 3.39
C SER A 102 -2.57 -5.13 4.45
N ILE A 103 -3.58 -5.97 4.19
CA ILE A 103 -4.65 -6.30 5.13
C ILE A 103 -4.08 -6.93 6.42
N GLU A 104 -3.11 -7.84 6.29
CA GLU A 104 -2.48 -8.46 7.45
C GLU A 104 -1.70 -7.45 8.30
N ALA A 105 -0.97 -6.54 7.67
CA ALA A 105 -0.29 -5.46 8.38
C ALA A 105 -1.29 -4.54 9.12
N TYR A 106 -2.40 -4.16 8.49
CA TYR A 106 -3.45 -3.38 9.14
C TYR A 106 -4.12 -4.15 10.29
N LYS A 107 -4.34 -5.45 10.18
CA LYS A 107 -4.84 -6.28 11.30
C LYS A 107 -3.88 -6.23 12.48
N ASN A 108 -2.57 -6.30 12.24
CA ASN A 108 -1.58 -6.21 13.31
C ASN A 108 -1.59 -4.82 13.98
N SER A 109 -1.74 -3.75 13.19
CA SER A 109 -1.94 -2.40 13.72
C SER A 109 -3.21 -2.32 14.59
N LEU A 110 -4.34 -2.83 14.12
CA LEU A 110 -5.62 -2.78 14.83
C LEU A 110 -5.67 -3.66 16.08
N LYS A 111 -4.90 -4.76 16.15
CA LYS A 111 -4.74 -5.53 17.41
C LYS A 111 -4.12 -4.68 18.53
N LEU A 112 -3.25 -3.75 18.17
CA LEU A 112 -2.53 -2.87 19.09
C LEU A 112 -3.33 -1.58 19.39
N ASN A 113 -3.98 -1.02 18.37
CA ASN A 113 -4.85 0.15 18.47
C ASN A 113 -6.20 -0.10 17.76
N PRO A 114 -7.18 -0.73 18.43
CA PRO A 114 -8.49 -1.02 17.84
C PRO A 114 -9.32 0.21 17.46
N LYS A 115 -8.97 1.39 17.99
CA LYS A 115 -9.71 2.64 17.78
C LYS A 115 -9.24 3.45 16.57
N SER A 116 -8.20 2.99 15.84
CA SER A 116 -7.68 3.69 14.66
C SER A 116 -8.68 3.62 13.50
N ASP A 117 -9.42 4.71 13.26
CA ASP A 117 -10.37 4.83 12.15
C ASP A 117 -9.66 4.79 10.80
N ASP A 118 -8.51 5.47 10.69
CA ASP A 118 -7.71 5.49 9.46
C ASP A 118 -7.25 4.09 9.07
N THR A 119 -6.80 3.29 10.04
CA THR A 119 -6.37 1.91 9.77
C THR A 119 -7.54 1.03 9.36
N ARG A 120 -8.73 1.18 10.00
CA ARG A 120 -9.95 0.47 9.58
C ARG A 120 -10.37 0.83 8.17
N TYR A 121 -10.38 2.12 7.85
CA TYR A 121 -10.70 2.61 6.52
C TYR A 121 -9.74 2.04 5.46
N ASN A 122 -8.42 2.15 5.69
CA ASN A 122 -7.42 1.65 4.76
C ASN A 122 -7.47 0.13 4.58
N SER A 123 -7.75 -0.61 5.66
CA SER A 123 -7.98 -2.05 5.62
C SER A 123 -9.17 -2.42 4.75
N SER A 124 -10.29 -1.71 4.90
CA SER A 124 -11.49 -1.93 4.08
C SER A 124 -11.24 -1.61 2.61
N LEU A 125 -10.48 -0.57 2.33
CA LEU A 125 -10.09 -0.21 0.97
C LEU A 125 -9.20 -1.30 0.34
N ALA A 126 -8.24 -1.84 1.09
CA ALA A 126 -7.40 -2.95 0.64
C ALA A 126 -8.23 -4.21 0.35
N GLN A 127 -9.21 -4.54 1.21
CA GLN A 127 -10.14 -5.66 0.98
C GLN A 127 -10.96 -5.49 -0.31
N ALA A 128 -11.48 -4.29 -0.56
CA ALA A 128 -12.21 -3.99 -1.78
C ALA A 128 -11.34 -4.15 -3.05
N LYS A 129 -10.08 -3.71 -2.98
CA LYS A 129 -9.11 -3.87 -4.07
C LYS A 129 -8.75 -5.34 -4.31
N LEU A 130 -8.53 -6.11 -3.24
CA LEU A 130 -8.27 -7.54 -3.31
C LEU A 130 -9.43 -8.29 -3.97
N LYS A 131 -10.67 -8.01 -3.53
CA LYS A 131 -11.88 -8.59 -4.13
C LYS A 131 -11.97 -8.30 -5.62
N LYS A 132 -11.67 -7.05 -6.02
CA LYS A 132 -11.67 -6.67 -7.45
C LYS A 132 -10.56 -7.39 -8.23
N GLN A 133 -9.39 -7.59 -7.64
CA GLN A 133 -8.27 -8.30 -8.25
C GLN A 133 -8.56 -9.80 -8.44
N GLN A 134 -9.31 -10.40 -7.51
CA GLN A 134 -9.68 -11.81 -7.53
C GLN A 134 -10.92 -12.11 -8.40
N GLN A 135 -11.69 -11.09 -8.79
CA GLN A 135 -12.80 -11.29 -9.73
C GLN A 135 -12.23 -11.63 -11.11
N PRO A 136 -12.47 -12.84 -11.66
CA PRO A 136 -12.00 -13.18 -13.01
C PRO A 136 -12.59 -12.17 -14.00
N GLN A 137 -11.81 -11.80 -15.02
CA GLN A 137 -12.24 -10.96 -16.17
C GLN A 137 -13.33 -11.65 -17.02
N ASN A 138 -14.21 -12.41 -16.39
CA ASN A 138 -15.19 -13.29 -17.02
C ASN A 138 -16.38 -12.53 -17.64
N ASN A 139 -16.51 -11.22 -17.41
CA ASN A 139 -17.59 -10.47 -18.02
C ASN A 139 -17.29 -10.04 -19.47
N GLN A 140 -16.03 -9.79 -19.82
CA GLN A 140 -15.70 -9.44 -21.22
C GLN A 140 -15.86 -10.64 -22.19
N ASN A 141 -15.61 -11.87 -21.71
CA ASN A 141 -15.81 -13.07 -22.54
C ASN A 141 -17.30 -13.45 -22.71
N LYS A 142 -18.17 -13.11 -21.76
CA LYS A 142 -19.62 -13.35 -21.91
C LYS A 142 -20.25 -12.39 -22.92
N ASP A 143 -19.88 -11.10 -22.86
CA ASP A 143 -20.41 -10.10 -23.79
C ASP A 143 -19.93 -10.36 -25.23
N ASN A 144 -18.66 -10.77 -25.42
CA ASN A 144 -18.14 -11.13 -26.74
C ASN A 144 -18.79 -12.42 -27.29
N LYS A 145 -19.06 -13.41 -26.44
CA LYS A 145 -19.72 -14.63 -26.87
C LYS A 145 -21.19 -14.36 -27.24
N GLN A 146 -21.89 -13.55 -26.49
CA GLN A 146 -23.26 -13.14 -26.77
C GLN A 146 -23.39 -12.31 -28.05
N GLN A 147 -22.39 -11.44 -28.35
CA GLN A 147 -22.33 -10.72 -29.62
C GLN A 147 -22.02 -11.63 -30.81
N GLN A 148 -21.14 -12.62 -30.66
CA GLN A 148 -20.88 -13.63 -31.71
C GLN A 148 -22.10 -14.52 -32.00
N ASP A 149 -22.77 -14.99 -30.95
CA ASP A 149 -23.98 -15.81 -31.08
C ASP A 149 -25.12 -15.03 -31.75
N ASN A 150 -25.29 -13.73 -31.44
CA ASN A 150 -26.29 -12.89 -32.07
C ASN A 150 -25.96 -12.58 -33.56
N GLN A 151 -24.70 -12.38 -33.93
CA GLN A 151 -24.30 -12.22 -35.33
C GLN A 151 -24.49 -13.51 -36.14
N GLN A 152 -24.20 -14.64 -35.55
CA GLN A 152 -24.39 -15.93 -36.23
C GLN A 152 -25.88 -16.25 -36.47
N ASN A 153 -26.76 -15.94 -35.52
CA ASN A 153 -28.19 -16.06 -35.66
C ASN A 153 -28.78 -15.11 -36.74
N GLN A 154 -28.31 -13.87 -36.80
CA GLN A 154 -28.75 -12.92 -37.85
C GLN A 154 -28.31 -13.37 -39.25
N ASN A 155 -27.10 -13.90 -39.41
CA ASN A 155 -26.65 -14.45 -40.69
C ASN A 155 -27.42 -15.70 -41.16
N GLN A 156 -27.80 -16.57 -40.22
CA GLN A 156 -28.63 -17.71 -40.52
C GLN A 156 -30.05 -17.31 -40.96
N GLN A 157 -30.66 -16.35 -40.32
CA GLN A 157 -31.96 -15.82 -40.72
C GLN A 157 -31.94 -15.14 -42.09
N GLN A 158 -30.89 -14.38 -42.41
CA GLN A 158 -30.74 -13.80 -43.76
C GLN A 158 -30.53 -14.84 -44.84
N GLN A 159 -29.80 -15.91 -44.56
CA GLN A 159 -29.63 -17.01 -45.53
C GLN A 159 -30.94 -17.78 -45.77
N GLN A 160 -31.74 -17.99 -44.74
CA GLN A 160 -33.08 -18.65 -44.88
C GLN A 160 -34.07 -17.78 -45.68
N GLN A 161 -34.10 -16.49 -45.44
CA GLN A 161 -34.92 -15.55 -46.23
C GLN A 161 -34.50 -15.49 -47.69
N ASN A 162 -33.22 -15.52 -48.00
CA ASN A 162 -32.73 -15.51 -49.37
C ASN A 162 -33.02 -16.83 -50.10
N GLN A 163 -33.04 -17.96 -49.43
CA GLN A 163 -33.43 -19.25 -50.01
C GLN A 163 -34.92 -19.32 -50.28
N GLN A 164 -35.76 -18.75 -49.42
CA GLN A 164 -37.21 -18.71 -49.60
C GLN A 164 -37.62 -17.82 -50.78
N ASN A 165 -36.98 -16.66 -50.94
CA ASN A 165 -37.20 -15.76 -52.06
C ASN A 165 -36.72 -16.29 -53.44
N GLN A 166 -35.89 -17.34 -53.47
CA GLN A 166 -35.48 -18.02 -54.69
C GLN A 166 -36.37 -19.16 -55.09
N GLN A 167 -37.20 -19.69 -54.19
CA GLN A 167 -38.16 -20.77 -54.48
C GLN A 167 -39.53 -20.23 -54.97
N ASP A 168 -39.81 -18.95 -54.66
CA ASP A 168 -41.07 -18.28 -55.05
C ASP A 168 -40.97 -17.53 -56.41
N LYS A 169 -39.93 -17.77 -57.19
CA LYS A 169 -39.76 -17.28 -58.60
C LYS A 169 -39.74 -18.45 -59.58
#